data_ccbf9c225a1d1cde1ed478cbd671de2d
#
_entry.id   ccbf9c225a1d1cde1ed478cbd671de2d
#
_cell.length_a   1.000
_cell.length_b   1.000
_cell.length_c   1.000
_cell.angle_alpha   90.00
_cell.angle_beta   90.00
_cell.angle_gamma   90.00
#
_symmetry.space_group_name_H-M   'P 1'
#
loop_
_entity.id
_entity.type
_entity.pdbx_description
1 polymer ?
#
loop_
_entity_poly.entity_id
_entity_poly.type
_entity_poly.pdbx_seq_one_letter_code
_entity_poly.pdbx_strand_id
1 'polypeptide(L)'
;CDRRQRQMCIRDSDSVDSVWVKLAHSQEVQGWLRESEMMHAFVPTDSISQAIYLFSDTHASYFIIIFALFVAVWLFRAFRRKQLRMVYFNDIDSLYPLLLCLLMAFCATIYESIQVFAPETWQHFYFNPTLSPFKVPLVLSAFLMGIWLFIVVLLAVLDDLFRQLSPAAAVFYLLGLASCCIFCYFFFILTTSIYVGYLFLTAFVWVFLKRLRISLLASRYRCGRCGQKLREKGVCPHCGAINE
;
A
#
# COMPACT_ATOMS: atom_id res chain seq x y z
N CYS A 1 -27.35 10.08 -0.17
CA CYS A 1 -27.94 10.64 -1.40
C CYS A 1 -28.63 9.50 -2.14
N ASP A 2 -29.96 9.60 -2.28
CA ASP A 2 -30.77 8.54 -2.90
C ASP A 2 -30.53 8.54 -4.43
N ARG A 3 -30.56 7.34 -5.05
CA ARG A 3 -30.28 7.07 -6.48
C ARG A 3 -31.16 7.82 -7.50
N ARG A 4 -32.04 8.74 -7.07
CA ARG A 4 -32.97 9.48 -7.93
C ARG A 4 -32.56 10.92 -8.26
N GLN A 5 -31.39 11.36 -7.84
CA GLN A 5 -30.89 12.70 -8.18
C GLN A 5 -30.30 12.72 -9.59
N ARG A 6 -31.05 13.26 -10.55
CA ARG A 6 -30.50 13.63 -11.86
C ARG A 6 -29.66 14.88 -11.67
N GLN A 7 -28.36 14.74 -11.77
CA GLN A 7 -27.42 15.86 -11.90
C GLN A 7 -27.63 16.53 -13.25
N MET A 8 -28.02 17.78 -13.25
CA MET A 8 -28.03 18.62 -14.42
C MET A 8 -26.93 19.65 -14.23
N CYS A 9 -25.77 19.42 -14.87
CA CYS A 9 -24.67 20.38 -14.87
C CYS A 9 -24.93 21.45 -15.93
N ILE A 10 -25.13 22.70 -15.54
CA ILE A 10 -25.14 23.87 -16.42
C ILE A 10 -23.76 24.52 -16.27
N ARG A 11 -23.03 24.57 -17.38
CA ARG A 11 -21.71 25.19 -17.43
C ARG A 11 -21.91 26.69 -17.71
N ASP A 12 -21.69 27.51 -16.69
CA ASP A 12 -21.63 28.94 -16.85
C ASP A 12 -20.18 29.42 -16.74
N SER A 13 -19.79 30.40 -17.56
CA SER A 13 -18.39 30.70 -17.92
C SER A 13 -17.74 31.77 -17.07
N ASP A 14 -17.90 31.75 -15.75
CA ASP A 14 -17.15 32.62 -14.86
C ASP A 14 -15.98 31.89 -14.18
N SER A 15 -14.82 32.52 -14.25
CA SER A 15 -13.48 31.98 -14.32
C SER A 15 -12.85 31.40 -13.03
N VAL A 16 -13.59 30.99 -12.01
CA VAL A 16 -13.00 30.36 -10.79
C VAL A 16 -13.77 29.15 -10.28
N ASP A 17 -15.09 29.06 -10.46
CA ASP A 17 -15.91 27.89 -10.11
C ASP A 17 -17.12 27.85 -11.05
N SER A 18 -16.94 27.23 -12.19
CA SER A 18 -17.91 27.31 -13.31
C SER A 18 -19.00 26.25 -13.28
N VAL A 19 -18.96 25.31 -12.34
CA VAL A 19 -19.93 24.19 -12.30
C VAL A 19 -20.86 24.33 -11.12
N TRP A 20 -22.17 24.50 -11.43
CA TRP A 20 -23.23 24.50 -10.44
C TRP A 20 -23.97 23.16 -10.47
N VAL A 21 -24.15 22.56 -9.32
CA VAL A 21 -24.82 21.29 -9.16
C VAL A 21 -26.19 21.52 -8.54
N LYS A 22 -27.23 20.98 -9.19
CA LYS A 22 -28.58 21.05 -8.65
C LYS A 22 -28.79 19.93 -7.63
N LEU A 23 -29.09 20.29 -6.41
CA LEU A 23 -29.43 19.39 -5.33
C LEU A 23 -30.94 19.41 -5.09
N ALA A 24 -31.54 18.24 -4.90
CA ALA A 24 -32.94 18.10 -4.57
C ALA A 24 -33.12 17.16 -3.39
N HIS A 25 -33.70 17.63 -2.31
CA HIS A 25 -34.12 16.81 -1.17
C HIS A 25 -35.52 16.21 -1.43
N SER A 26 -36.39 16.99 -2.04
CA SER A 26 -37.73 16.58 -2.49
C SER A 26 -38.09 17.31 -3.79
N GLN A 27 -39.25 17.03 -4.34
CA GLN A 27 -39.74 17.78 -5.52
C GLN A 27 -39.94 19.28 -5.24
N GLU A 28 -40.21 19.64 -3.99
CA GLU A 28 -40.48 21.03 -3.56
C GLU A 28 -39.22 21.75 -3.04
N VAL A 29 -38.27 21.00 -2.48
CA VAL A 29 -37.02 21.55 -1.92
C VAL A 29 -35.86 21.25 -2.86
N GLN A 30 -35.54 22.22 -3.68
CA GLN A 30 -34.43 22.14 -4.65
C GLN A 30 -33.57 23.39 -4.51
N GLY A 31 -32.26 23.26 -4.74
CA GLY A 31 -31.31 24.36 -4.69
C GLY A 31 -30.12 24.11 -5.62
N TRP A 32 -29.33 25.16 -5.82
CA TRP A 32 -28.10 25.11 -6.56
C TRP A 32 -26.94 25.35 -5.61
N LEU A 33 -25.90 24.56 -5.71
CA LEU A 33 -24.68 24.66 -4.92
C LEU A 33 -23.48 24.61 -5.86
N ARG A 34 -22.44 25.33 -5.55
CA ARG A 34 -21.18 25.23 -6.31
C ARG A 34 -20.56 23.83 -6.11
N GLU A 35 -19.90 23.31 -7.15
CA GLU A 35 -19.28 21.99 -7.10
C GLU A 35 -18.26 21.89 -5.96
N SER A 36 -17.44 22.91 -5.75
CA SER A 36 -16.48 22.98 -4.67
C SER A 36 -17.12 22.87 -3.28
N GLU A 37 -18.22 23.62 -3.04
CA GLU A 37 -18.95 23.57 -1.79
C GLU A 37 -19.65 22.21 -1.58
N MET A 38 -20.16 21.62 -2.66
CA MET A 38 -20.75 20.27 -2.63
C MET A 38 -19.72 19.22 -2.23
N MET A 39 -18.52 19.29 -2.81
CA MET A 39 -17.45 18.34 -2.52
C MET A 39 -16.98 18.39 -1.05
N HIS A 40 -17.08 19.54 -0.40
CA HIS A 40 -16.78 19.67 1.03
C HIS A 40 -17.92 19.26 1.96
N ALA A 41 -19.17 19.40 1.52
CA ALA A 41 -20.34 19.19 2.36
C ALA A 41 -20.92 17.78 2.27
N PHE A 42 -20.66 17.04 1.20
CA PHE A 42 -21.29 15.74 0.93
C PHE A 42 -20.24 14.63 0.75
N VAL A 43 -20.55 13.48 1.30
CA VAL A 43 -19.77 12.25 1.13
C VAL A 43 -20.51 11.31 0.18
N PRO A 44 -19.84 10.74 -0.84
CA PRO A 44 -20.47 9.76 -1.72
C PRO A 44 -20.96 8.51 -0.95
N THR A 45 -22.02 7.88 -1.44
CA THR A 45 -22.62 6.70 -0.80
C THR A 45 -22.11 5.37 -1.33
N ASP A 46 -21.21 5.37 -2.31
CA ASP A 46 -20.63 4.14 -2.82
C ASP A 46 -19.56 3.56 -1.88
N SER A 47 -19.42 2.24 -1.91
CA SER A 47 -18.58 1.49 -0.96
C SER A 47 -17.09 1.89 -1.02
N ILE A 48 -16.58 2.29 -2.21
CA ILE A 48 -15.17 2.66 -2.41
C ILE A 48 -14.93 4.03 -1.78
N SER A 49 -15.77 5.03 -2.05
CA SER A 49 -15.65 6.36 -1.48
C SER A 49 -15.85 6.35 0.03
N GLN A 50 -16.77 5.51 0.55
CA GLN A 50 -16.91 5.32 1.98
C GLN A 50 -15.68 4.70 2.62
N ALA A 51 -15.04 3.73 1.96
CA ALA A 51 -13.77 3.19 2.44
C ALA A 51 -12.67 4.26 2.45
N ILE A 52 -12.55 5.05 1.38
CA ILE A 52 -11.61 6.17 1.31
C ILE A 52 -11.88 7.18 2.44
N TYR A 53 -13.14 7.55 2.67
CA TYR A 53 -13.53 8.46 3.74
C TYR A 53 -13.17 7.91 5.13
N LEU A 54 -13.38 6.62 5.35
CA LEU A 54 -13.04 5.95 6.62
C LEU A 54 -11.53 6.00 6.91
N PHE A 55 -10.69 5.89 5.86
CA PHE A 55 -9.23 5.96 5.97
C PHE A 55 -8.67 7.36 5.77
N SER A 56 -9.51 8.37 5.49
CA SER A 56 -9.10 9.75 5.32
C SER A 56 -8.81 10.43 6.67
N ASP A 57 -8.22 11.62 6.60
CA ASP A 57 -7.61 12.40 7.68
C ASP A 57 -8.38 12.42 9.02
N THR A 58 -9.71 12.53 8.98
CA THR A 58 -10.53 12.68 10.19
C THR A 58 -10.56 11.41 11.06
N HIS A 59 -10.50 10.22 10.43
CA HIS A 59 -10.60 8.94 11.12
C HIS A 59 -9.26 8.20 11.19
N ALA A 60 -8.27 8.59 10.41
CA ALA A 60 -6.94 7.99 10.39
C ALA A 60 -6.30 7.96 11.78
N SER A 61 -6.49 9.01 12.58
CA SER A 61 -5.99 9.11 13.96
C SER A 61 -6.51 7.98 14.86
N TYR A 62 -7.78 7.60 14.75
CA TYR A 62 -8.35 6.49 15.53
C TYR A 62 -7.71 5.15 15.14
N PHE A 63 -7.51 4.90 13.86
CA PHE A 63 -6.82 3.69 13.38
C PHE A 63 -5.38 3.63 13.85
N ILE A 64 -4.66 4.76 13.82
CA ILE A 64 -3.28 4.86 14.33
C ILE A 64 -3.23 4.53 15.82
N ILE A 65 -4.14 5.08 16.63
CA ILE A 65 -4.20 4.83 18.08
C ILE A 65 -4.50 3.36 18.35
N ILE A 66 -5.52 2.79 17.70
CA ILE A 66 -5.90 1.38 17.88
C ILE A 66 -4.73 0.47 17.47
N PHE A 67 -4.09 0.76 16.34
CA PHE A 67 -2.94 -0.01 15.87
C PHE A 67 -1.74 0.11 16.80
N ALA A 68 -1.42 1.32 17.29
CA ALA A 68 -0.35 1.55 18.25
C ALA A 68 -0.59 0.79 19.59
N LEU A 69 -1.84 0.78 20.07
CA LEU A 69 -2.23 -0.01 21.25
C LEU A 69 -2.06 -1.51 20.99
N PHE A 70 -2.47 -1.99 19.82
CA PHE A 70 -2.32 -3.39 19.44
C PHE A 70 -0.84 -3.80 19.40
N VAL A 71 0.01 -3.00 18.74
CA VAL A 71 1.46 -3.21 18.68
C VAL A 71 2.09 -3.17 20.09
N ALA A 72 1.68 -2.23 20.93
CA ALA A 72 2.18 -2.13 22.32
C ALA A 72 1.81 -3.36 23.14
N VAL A 73 0.55 -3.83 23.07
CA VAL A 73 0.11 -5.06 23.75
C VAL A 73 0.85 -6.28 23.22
N TRP A 74 1.05 -6.35 21.90
CA TRP A 74 1.79 -7.45 21.29
C TRP A 74 3.26 -7.46 21.73
N LEU A 75 3.95 -6.32 21.69
CA LEU A 75 5.33 -6.18 22.19
C LEU A 75 5.42 -6.56 23.67
N PHE A 76 4.49 -6.08 24.49
CA PHE A 76 4.46 -6.40 25.91
C PHE A 76 4.30 -7.92 26.15
N ARG A 77 3.40 -8.59 25.42
CA ARG A 77 3.25 -10.05 25.50
C ARG A 77 4.50 -10.80 25.01
N ALA A 78 5.10 -10.31 23.92
CA ALA A 78 6.31 -10.88 23.36
C ALA A 78 7.48 -10.78 24.36
N PHE A 79 7.66 -9.63 25.00
CA PHE A 79 8.66 -9.44 26.07
C PHE A 79 8.40 -10.36 27.27
N ARG A 80 7.15 -10.48 27.73
CA ARG A 80 6.81 -11.31 28.89
C ARG A 80 7.02 -12.82 28.66
N ARG A 81 6.81 -13.31 27.45
CA ARG A 81 6.87 -14.74 27.14
C ARG A 81 8.28 -15.27 26.87
N LYS A 82 9.34 -14.40 26.89
CA LYS A 82 10.73 -14.76 26.50
C LYS A 82 10.82 -15.56 25.18
N GLN A 83 9.75 -15.58 24.39
CA GLN A 83 9.65 -16.25 23.11
C GLN A 83 9.97 -15.28 21.95
N LEU A 84 10.77 -14.25 22.23
CA LEU A 84 11.34 -13.42 21.18
C LEU A 84 12.44 -14.21 20.45
N ARG A 85 12.05 -15.18 19.68
CA ARG A 85 12.75 -15.43 18.44
C ARG A 85 12.37 -14.25 17.56
N MET A 86 13.21 -13.20 17.53
CA MET A 86 13.05 -12.11 16.56
C MET A 86 13.04 -12.76 15.20
N VAL A 87 11.86 -12.78 14.56
CA VAL A 87 11.73 -13.25 13.17
C VAL A 87 12.31 -12.11 12.36
N TYR A 88 13.53 -12.26 11.91
CA TYR A 88 14.17 -11.30 11.01
C TYR A 88 13.58 -11.45 9.61
N PHE A 89 13.56 -10.35 8.84
CA PHE A 89 13.25 -10.41 7.39
C PHE A 89 14.11 -11.42 6.61
N ASN A 90 15.19 -11.91 7.22
CA ASN A 90 16.12 -12.87 6.65
C ASN A 90 15.76 -14.33 6.98
N ASP A 91 14.74 -14.58 7.81
CA ASP A 91 14.30 -15.94 8.18
C ASP A 91 13.45 -16.58 7.06
N ILE A 92 13.06 -15.78 6.07
CA ILE A 92 12.34 -16.24 4.89
C ILE A 92 13.23 -15.99 3.67
N ASP A 93 13.50 -17.04 2.91
CA ASP A 93 14.25 -16.98 1.63
C ASP A 93 13.37 -16.34 0.52
N SER A 94 12.68 -15.23 0.82
CA SER A 94 11.77 -14.53 -0.08
C SER A 94 12.05 -13.05 -0.13
N LEU A 95 11.90 -12.44 -1.32
CA LEU A 95 11.98 -11.00 -1.53
C LEU A 95 10.62 -10.29 -1.44
N TYR A 96 9.53 -11.04 -1.39
CA TYR A 96 8.18 -10.49 -1.40
C TYR A 96 7.89 -9.55 -0.22
N PRO A 97 8.31 -9.82 1.03
CA PRO A 97 8.10 -8.87 2.13
C PRO A 97 8.77 -7.52 1.89
N LEU A 98 10.00 -7.52 1.36
CA LEU A 98 10.71 -6.28 1.02
C LEU A 98 10.03 -5.54 -0.15
N LEU A 99 9.55 -6.28 -1.15
CA LEU A 99 8.78 -5.73 -2.27
C LEU A 99 7.47 -5.12 -1.78
N LEU A 100 6.78 -5.75 -0.81
CA LEU A 100 5.55 -5.23 -0.23
C LEU A 100 5.78 -3.87 0.45
N CYS A 101 6.84 -3.74 1.25
CA CYS A 101 7.22 -2.46 1.87
C CYS A 101 7.58 -1.40 0.81
N LEU A 102 8.28 -1.79 -0.27
CA LEU A 102 8.61 -0.89 -1.36
C LEU A 102 7.35 -0.40 -2.10
N LEU A 103 6.40 -1.28 -2.36
CA LEU A 103 5.11 -0.92 -2.99
C LEU A 103 4.30 0.02 -2.08
N MET A 104 4.30 -0.20 -0.77
CA MET A 104 3.67 0.72 0.18
C MET A 104 4.32 2.10 0.13
N ALA A 105 5.67 2.15 0.14
CA ALA A 105 6.42 3.40 0.00
C ALA A 105 6.11 4.12 -1.32
N PHE A 106 6.05 3.38 -2.42
CA PHE A 106 5.70 3.90 -3.75
C PHE A 106 4.28 4.48 -3.78
N CYS A 107 3.29 3.73 -3.29
CA CYS A 107 1.90 4.20 -3.24
C CYS A 107 1.75 5.44 -2.35
N ALA A 108 2.41 5.47 -1.18
CA ALA A 108 2.40 6.62 -0.28
C ALA A 108 3.01 7.87 -0.94
N THR A 109 4.14 7.70 -1.64
CA THR A 109 4.78 8.81 -2.36
C THR A 109 3.92 9.34 -3.49
N ILE A 110 3.28 8.47 -4.30
CA ILE A 110 2.38 8.91 -5.37
C ILE A 110 1.13 9.58 -4.78
N TYR A 111 0.53 9.01 -3.74
CA TYR A 111 -0.63 9.59 -3.08
C TYR A 111 -0.35 11.02 -2.62
N GLU A 112 0.74 11.24 -1.88
CA GLU A 112 1.13 12.57 -1.42
C GLU A 112 1.45 13.51 -2.59
N SER A 113 2.10 12.99 -3.65
CA SER A 113 2.36 13.76 -4.87
C SER A 113 1.06 14.24 -5.53
N ILE A 114 0.01 13.41 -5.56
CA ILE A 114 -1.30 13.80 -6.09
C ILE A 114 -1.91 14.89 -5.21
N GLN A 115 -1.83 14.76 -3.89
CA GLN A 115 -2.38 15.76 -2.96
C GLN A 115 -1.69 17.13 -3.11
N VAL A 116 -0.36 17.13 -3.32
CA VAL A 116 0.42 18.38 -3.45
C VAL A 116 0.29 19.01 -4.83
N PHE A 117 0.34 18.22 -5.91
CA PHE A 117 0.44 18.75 -7.27
C PHE A 117 -0.86 18.73 -8.07
N ALA A 118 -1.81 17.87 -7.72
CA ALA A 118 -3.05 17.68 -8.47
C ALA A 118 -4.22 17.26 -7.56
N PRO A 119 -4.57 18.07 -6.53
CA PRO A 119 -5.62 17.72 -5.58
C PRO A 119 -7.00 17.54 -6.24
N GLU A 120 -7.29 18.27 -7.31
CA GLU A 120 -8.52 18.14 -8.08
C GLU A 120 -8.68 16.73 -8.68
N THR A 121 -7.58 16.13 -9.14
CA THR A 121 -7.59 14.75 -9.67
C THR A 121 -8.05 13.75 -8.61
N TRP A 122 -7.61 13.92 -7.36
CA TRP A 122 -8.02 13.08 -6.25
C TRP A 122 -9.49 13.31 -5.88
N GLN A 123 -9.95 14.56 -5.84
CA GLN A 123 -11.34 14.91 -5.58
C GLN A 123 -12.28 14.29 -6.62
N HIS A 124 -11.98 14.42 -7.91
CA HIS A 124 -12.75 13.78 -8.97
C HIS A 124 -12.79 12.25 -8.85
N PHE A 125 -11.67 11.64 -8.48
CA PHE A 125 -11.62 10.20 -8.23
C PHE A 125 -12.47 9.80 -7.02
N TYR A 126 -12.44 10.59 -5.95
CA TYR A 126 -13.21 10.34 -4.75
C TYR A 126 -14.71 10.32 -5.00
N PHE A 127 -15.22 11.22 -5.86
CA PHE A 127 -16.63 11.28 -6.22
C PHE A 127 -17.04 10.29 -7.33
N ASN A 128 -16.10 9.85 -8.16
CA ASN A 128 -16.32 8.88 -9.25
C ASN A 128 -15.26 7.78 -9.21
N PRO A 129 -15.24 6.95 -8.17
CA PRO A 129 -14.18 5.97 -7.99
C PRO A 129 -14.27 4.86 -9.04
N THR A 130 -13.12 4.49 -9.56
CA THR A 130 -12.95 3.36 -10.47
C THR A 130 -11.77 2.50 -10.05
N LEU A 131 -11.91 1.19 -10.15
CA LEU A 131 -10.81 0.26 -9.91
C LEU A 131 -9.97 0.02 -11.17
N SER A 132 -10.41 0.55 -12.32
CA SER A 132 -9.70 0.39 -13.60
C SER A 132 -8.59 1.44 -13.73
N PRO A 133 -7.31 1.04 -13.82
CA PRO A 133 -6.21 1.98 -13.97
C PRO A 133 -6.15 2.65 -15.35
N PHE A 134 -6.89 2.13 -16.35
CA PHE A 134 -6.79 2.59 -17.74
C PHE A 134 -7.71 3.76 -18.09
N LYS A 135 -8.61 4.16 -17.17
CA LYS A 135 -9.62 5.22 -17.42
C LYS A 135 -9.35 6.50 -16.64
N VAL A 136 -8.18 6.62 -16.04
CA VAL A 136 -7.81 7.71 -15.14
C VAL A 136 -6.50 8.37 -15.60
N PRO A 137 -6.19 9.60 -15.14
CA PRO A 137 -4.92 10.25 -15.44
C PRO A 137 -3.71 9.39 -15.04
N LEU A 138 -2.59 9.56 -15.76
CA LEU A 138 -1.40 8.68 -15.66
C LEU A 138 -0.88 8.52 -14.22
N VAL A 139 -0.86 9.57 -13.43
CA VAL A 139 -0.37 9.52 -12.04
C VAL A 139 -1.30 8.67 -11.17
N LEU A 140 -2.60 8.86 -11.32
CA LEU A 140 -3.60 8.07 -10.60
C LEU A 140 -3.62 6.62 -11.11
N SER A 141 -3.39 6.40 -12.41
CA SER A 141 -3.21 5.06 -13.00
C SER A 141 -2.04 4.32 -12.34
N ALA A 142 -0.88 4.99 -12.18
CA ALA A 142 0.28 4.41 -11.51
C ALA A 142 -0.01 4.06 -10.04
N PHE A 143 -0.78 4.90 -9.33
CA PHE A 143 -1.24 4.63 -7.97
C PHE A 143 -2.13 3.37 -7.91
N LEU A 144 -3.15 3.29 -8.77
CA LEU A 144 -4.05 2.12 -8.84
C LEU A 144 -3.31 0.84 -9.23
N MET A 145 -2.38 0.92 -10.19
CA MET A 145 -1.51 -0.21 -10.54
C MET A 145 -0.65 -0.66 -9.35
N GLY A 146 -0.12 0.30 -8.58
CA GLY A 146 0.62 0.03 -7.35
C GLY A 146 -0.23 -0.72 -6.32
N ILE A 147 -1.50 -0.31 -6.13
CA ILE A 147 -2.44 -1.00 -5.22
C ILE A 147 -2.72 -2.44 -5.71
N TRP A 148 -3.00 -2.65 -6.99
CA TRP A 148 -3.22 -3.99 -7.53
C TRP A 148 -2.00 -4.89 -7.34
N LEU A 149 -0.81 -4.36 -7.63
CA LEU A 149 0.44 -5.09 -7.43
C LEU A 149 0.69 -5.38 -5.95
N PHE A 150 0.37 -4.44 -5.05
CA PHE A 150 0.44 -4.64 -3.59
C PHE A 150 -0.44 -5.82 -3.15
N ILE A 151 -1.68 -5.92 -3.64
CA ILE A 151 -2.59 -7.02 -3.32
C ILE A 151 -2.01 -8.36 -3.80
N VAL A 152 -1.51 -8.42 -5.04
CA VAL A 152 -0.92 -9.64 -5.60
C VAL A 152 0.32 -10.08 -4.79
N VAL A 153 1.20 -9.15 -4.46
CA VAL A 153 2.40 -9.43 -3.66
C VAL A 153 2.03 -9.82 -2.23
N LEU A 154 0.99 -9.21 -1.65
CA LEU A 154 0.48 -9.61 -0.33
C LEU A 154 0.02 -11.07 -0.31
N LEU A 155 -0.71 -11.50 -1.34
CA LEU A 155 -1.11 -12.90 -1.47
C LEU A 155 0.09 -13.84 -1.60
N ALA A 156 1.12 -13.42 -2.36
CA ALA A 156 2.37 -14.19 -2.47
C ALA A 156 3.13 -14.26 -1.13
N VAL A 157 3.15 -13.17 -0.35
CA VAL A 157 3.71 -13.18 1.01
C VAL A 157 2.98 -14.15 1.91
N LEU A 158 1.64 -14.14 1.87
CA LEU A 158 0.84 -15.05 2.69
C LEU A 158 1.12 -16.51 2.33
N ASP A 159 1.15 -16.87 1.05
CA ASP A 159 1.46 -18.22 0.60
C ASP A 159 2.86 -18.66 1.07
N ASP A 160 3.88 -17.84 0.87
CA ASP A 160 5.25 -18.11 1.31
C ASP A 160 5.37 -18.30 2.84
N LEU A 161 4.69 -17.47 3.62
CA LEU A 161 4.72 -17.52 5.07
C LEU A 161 4.13 -18.81 5.62
N PHE A 162 2.95 -19.21 5.12
CA PHE A 162 2.28 -20.42 5.58
C PHE A 162 2.96 -21.70 5.09
N ARG A 163 3.79 -21.62 4.06
CA ARG A 163 4.62 -22.76 3.61
C ARG A 163 5.91 -22.90 4.42
N GLN A 164 6.52 -21.80 4.85
CA GLN A 164 7.86 -21.81 5.47
C GLN A 164 7.82 -21.77 7.00
N LEU A 165 6.76 -21.24 7.60
CA LEU A 165 6.66 -21.02 9.03
C LEU A 165 5.48 -21.76 9.65
N SER A 166 5.58 -22.06 10.95
CA SER A 166 4.41 -22.50 11.72
C SER A 166 3.34 -21.41 11.78
N PRO A 167 2.04 -21.74 11.90
CA PRO A 167 0.95 -20.75 11.89
C PRO A 167 1.13 -19.63 12.91
N ALA A 168 1.62 -19.95 14.11
CA ALA A 168 1.88 -18.94 15.14
C ALA A 168 3.03 -17.98 14.74
N ALA A 169 4.13 -18.52 14.17
CA ALA A 169 5.25 -17.71 13.71
C ALA A 169 4.86 -16.85 12.49
N ALA A 170 4.04 -17.40 11.57
CA ALA A 170 3.51 -16.65 10.42
C ALA A 170 2.67 -15.45 10.85
N VAL A 171 1.78 -15.61 11.84
CA VAL A 171 1.00 -14.48 12.37
C VAL A 171 1.90 -13.42 13.01
N PHE A 172 2.92 -13.81 13.79
CA PHE A 172 3.87 -12.85 14.35
C PHE A 172 4.67 -12.10 13.28
N TYR A 173 5.07 -12.79 12.24
CA TYR A 173 5.76 -12.17 11.10
C TYR A 173 4.85 -11.17 10.37
N LEU A 174 3.60 -11.56 10.10
CA LEU A 174 2.61 -10.67 9.44
C LEU A 174 2.36 -9.40 10.24
N LEU A 175 2.28 -9.49 11.58
CA LEU A 175 2.14 -8.32 12.43
C LEU A 175 3.36 -7.40 12.35
N GLY A 176 4.57 -7.96 12.35
CA GLY A 176 5.80 -7.21 12.14
C GLY A 176 5.86 -6.55 10.75
N LEU A 177 5.49 -7.28 9.70
CA LEU A 177 5.44 -6.77 8.34
C LEU A 177 4.38 -5.67 8.17
N ALA A 178 3.19 -5.84 8.75
CA ALA A 178 2.16 -4.80 8.76
C ALA A 178 2.65 -3.53 9.46
N SER A 179 3.36 -3.67 10.59
CA SER A 179 3.97 -2.54 11.29
C SER A 179 5.00 -1.82 10.42
N CYS A 180 5.85 -2.57 9.69
CA CYS A 180 6.80 -1.98 8.74
C CYS A 180 6.09 -1.26 7.58
N CYS A 181 5.03 -1.84 7.02
CA CYS A 181 4.24 -1.20 5.97
C CYS A 181 3.60 0.11 6.44
N ILE A 182 3.02 0.12 7.65
CA ILE A 182 2.44 1.34 8.23
C ILE A 182 3.51 2.39 8.49
N PHE A 183 4.66 1.98 9.04
CA PHE A 183 5.79 2.89 9.20
C PHE A 183 6.25 3.48 7.87
N CYS A 184 6.41 2.64 6.82
CA CYS A 184 6.75 3.11 5.47
C CYS A 184 5.70 4.11 4.96
N TYR A 185 4.41 3.83 5.13
CA TYR A 185 3.33 4.72 4.68
C TYR A 185 3.48 6.12 5.30
N PHE A 186 3.52 6.23 6.62
CA PHE A 186 3.64 7.54 7.28
C PHE A 186 4.99 8.23 7.01
N PHE A 187 6.08 7.47 7.01
CA PHE A 187 7.40 7.99 6.71
C PHE A 187 7.44 8.64 5.33
N PHE A 188 6.89 7.95 4.32
CA PHE A 188 6.91 8.45 2.95
C PHE A 188 5.91 9.58 2.72
N ILE A 189 4.74 9.60 3.36
CA ILE A 189 3.85 10.77 3.33
C ILE A 189 4.57 11.99 3.90
N LEU A 190 5.07 11.92 5.13
CA LEU A 190 5.72 13.04 5.79
C LEU A 190 6.96 13.55 5.03
N THR A 191 7.79 12.65 4.51
CA THR A 191 9.01 13.03 3.80
C THR A 191 8.74 13.51 2.38
N THR A 192 7.68 13.05 1.72
CA THR A 192 7.30 13.52 0.38
C THR A 192 6.70 14.91 0.43
N SER A 193 5.95 15.25 1.47
CA SER A 193 5.43 16.60 1.72
C SER A 193 6.55 17.66 1.72
N ILE A 194 7.75 17.31 2.18
CA ILE A 194 8.94 18.17 2.16
C ILE A 194 9.91 17.84 1.01
N TYR A 195 9.46 17.13 -0.02
CA TYR A 195 10.20 16.71 -1.23
C TYR A 195 11.39 15.75 -1.00
N VAL A 196 11.74 15.43 0.22
CA VAL A 196 12.87 14.52 0.55
C VAL A 196 12.49 13.05 0.30
N GLY A 197 11.20 12.72 0.35
CA GLY A 197 10.69 11.37 0.12
C GLY A 197 11.11 10.73 -1.20
N TYR A 198 11.26 11.54 -2.26
CA TYR A 198 11.71 11.04 -3.56
C TYR A 198 13.15 10.49 -3.51
N LEU A 199 14.04 11.11 -2.73
CA LEU A 199 15.40 10.63 -2.54
C LEU A 199 15.41 9.30 -1.75
N PHE A 200 14.59 9.21 -0.72
CA PHE A 200 14.44 7.98 0.05
C PHE A 200 13.83 6.85 -0.78
N LEU A 201 12.86 7.15 -1.64
CA LEU A 201 12.26 6.16 -2.54
C LEU A 201 13.30 5.62 -3.53
N THR A 202 14.09 6.50 -4.16
CA THR A 202 15.16 6.08 -5.08
C THR A 202 16.23 5.23 -4.37
N ALA A 203 16.61 5.60 -3.16
CA ALA A 203 17.52 4.80 -2.34
C ALA A 203 16.91 3.43 -1.98
N PHE A 204 15.63 3.38 -1.65
CA PHE A 204 14.94 2.12 -1.34
C PHE A 204 14.84 1.21 -2.58
N VAL A 205 14.49 1.76 -3.75
CA VAL A 205 14.53 1.03 -5.03
C VAL A 205 15.92 0.47 -5.30
N TRP A 206 16.97 1.27 -5.10
CA TRP A 206 18.35 0.82 -5.28
C TRP A 206 18.71 -0.36 -4.35
N VAL A 207 18.35 -0.28 -3.07
CA VAL A 207 18.54 -1.36 -2.09
C VAL A 207 17.80 -2.62 -2.52
N PHE A 208 16.54 -2.48 -2.96
CA PHE A 208 15.75 -3.60 -3.47
C PHE A 208 16.40 -4.25 -4.69
N LEU A 209 16.81 -3.46 -5.69
CA LEU A 209 17.48 -3.97 -6.89
C LEU A 209 18.81 -4.66 -6.57
N LYS A 210 19.58 -4.13 -5.61
CA LYS A 210 20.80 -4.79 -5.12
C LYS A 210 20.47 -6.15 -4.48
N ARG A 211 19.46 -6.22 -3.63
CA ARG A 211 19.00 -7.48 -3.02
C ARG A 211 18.49 -8.46 -4.07
N LEU A 212 17.72 -7.98 -5.03
CA LEU A 212 17.21 -8.78 -6.15
C LEU A 212 18.36 -9.39 -6.97
N ARG A 213 19.38 -8.59 -7.33
CA ARG A 213 20.58 -9.08 -8.03
C ARG A 213 21.30 -10.16 -7.23
N ILE A 214 21.50 -9.94 -5.94
CA ILE A 214 22.14 -10.93 -5.06
C ILE A 214 21.31 -12.22 -5.02
N SER A 215 19.98 -12.13 -4.91
CA SER A 215 19.09 -13.30 -4.91
C SER A 215 19.09 -14.05 -6.24
N LEU A 216 19.10 -13.34 -7.36
CA LEU A 216 19.19 -13.96 -8.70
C LEU A 216 20.54 -14.63 -8.97
N LEU A 217 21.62 -14.07 -8.39
CA LEU A 217 22.99 -14.61 -8.52
C LEU A 217 23.32 -15.64 -7.43
N ALA A 218 22.47 -15.73 -6.38
CA ALA A 218 22.66 -16.71 -5.32
C ALA A 218 22.50 -18.14 -5.88
N SER A 219 23.38 -19.02 -5.44
CA SER A 219 23.35 -20.42 -5.85
C SER A 219 22.03 -21.08 -5.47
N ARG A 220 21.28 -21.57 -6.47
CA ARG A 220 19.96 -22.20 -6.31
C ARG A 220 20.04 -23.61 -5.69
N TYR A 221 21.22 -24.21 -5.67
CA TYR A 221 21.39 -25.61 -5.27
C TYR A 221 22.22 -25.73 -3.99
N ARG A 222 21.91 -26.72 -3.19
CA ARG A 222 22.74 -27.15 -2.05
C ARG A 222 23.15 -28.60 -2.26
N CYS A 223 24.38 -28.90 -1.95
CA CYS A 223 24.86 -30.30 -2.01
C CYS A 223 24.12 -31.14 -0.97
N GLY A 224 23.49 -32.26 -1.42
CA GLY A 224 22.73 -33.14 -0.54
C GLY A 224 23.61 -33.82 0.53
N ARG A 225 24.95 -33.91 0.34
CA ARG A 225 25.86 -34.58 1.26
C ARG A 225 26.52 -33.61 2.27
N CYS A 226 27.00 -32.44 1.83
CA CYS A 226 27.73 -31.51 2.71
C CYS A 226 27.00 -30.19 2.97
N GLY A 227 25.81 -29.96 2.36
CA GLY A 227 25.02 -28.71 2.53
C GLY A 227 25.62 -27.47 1.87
N GLN A 228 26.81 -27.58 1.21
CA GLN A 228 27.47 -26.45 0.56
C GLN A 228 26.61 -25.92 -0.60
N LYS A 229 26.60 -24.60 -0.77
CA LYS A 229 25.87 -23.94 -1.86
C LYS A 229 26.58 -24.22 -3.21
N LEU A 230 25.81 -24.67 -4.20
CA LEU A 230 26.27 -24.98 -5.55
C LEU A 230 25.66 -24.00 -6.56
N ARG A 231 26.43 -23.58 -7.55
CA ARG A 231 25.94 -22.72 -8.65
C ARG A 231 25.18 -23.50 -9.70
N GLU A 232 25.58 -24.75 -9.92
CA GLU A 232 25.03 -25.66 -10.94
C GLU A 232 24.86 -27.06 -10.34
N LYS A 233 23.96 -27.84 -10.95
CA LYS A 233 23.86 -29.29 -10.66
C LYS A 233 25.12 -29.97 -11.16
N GLY A 234 25.56 -31.02 -10.45
CA GLY A 234 26.73 -31.80 -10.81
C GLY A 234 27.60 -32.16 -9.63
N VAL A 235 28.89 -32.38 -9.86
CA VAL A 235 29.85 -32.76 -8.83
C VAL A 235 30.12 -31.61 -7.88
N CYS A 236 29.91 -31.84 -6.58
CA CYS A 236 30.22 -30.84 -5.56
C CYS A 236 31.73 -30.60 -5.46
N PRO A 237 32.23 -29.35 -5.64
CA PRO A 237 33.67 -29.08 -5.57
C PRO A 237 34.25 -29.24 -4.17
N HIS A 238 33.41 -29.32 -3.14
CA HIS A 238 33.84 -29.43 -1.74
C HIS A 238 33.92 -30.87 -1.23
N CYS A 239 32.96 -31.75 -1.62
CA CYS A 239 32.91 -33.11 -1.11
C CYS A 239 32.88 -34.19 -2.21
N GLY A 240 32.93 -33.82 -3.49
CA GLY A 240 32.92 -34.74 -4.62
C GLY A 240 31.61 -35.49 -4.86
N ALA A 241 30.54 -35.21 -4.09
CA ALA A 241 29.25 -35.87 -4.29
C ALA A 241 28.55 -35.36 -5.55
N ILE A 242 27.97 -36.28 -6.33
CA ILE A 242 27.16 -35.95 -7.51
C ILE A 242 25.78 -35.52 -7.02
N ASN A 243 25.30 -34.36 -7.47
CA ASN A 243 23.98 -33.80 -7.17
C ASN A 243 23.21 -33.65 -8.50
N GLU A 244 22.15 -34.40 -8.65
CA GLU A 244 21.24 -34.40 -9.80
C GLU A 244 20.14 -33.34 -9.71
#